data_28ab5ff5aa3a0ac58867ce5d11283ddd
#
_entry.id   28ab5ff5aa3a0ac58867ce5d11283ddd
#
_cell.length_a   1.000
_cell.length_b   1.000
_cell.length_c   1.000
_cell.angle_alpha   90.00
_cell.angle_beta   90.00
_cell.angle_gamma   90.00
#
_symmetry.space_group_name_H-M   'P 1'
#
loop_
_entity.id
_entity.type
_entity.pdbx_description
1 polymer ?
#
loop_
_entity_poly.entity_id
_entity_poly.type
_entity_poly.pdbx_seq_one_letter_code
_entity_poly.pdbx_strand_id
1 'polypeptide(L)'
;MKLAVVLVNYNGKKYNEACIESVRAGKTDAQVRIFVVDNASQDGSVQVLRERYGEEESVEVKELSDNYGFSHANNVGIRLAGEWGADAVLLLNNDTEIGETMLQELLACADRHPGSMIVPKIYYSDDRLRIWSAGGRVSPVVGKVAHIGLDEEDRGQYDEERRTFFATGCCLFIPMQVIEQAGVLDERFFLYYEDTEYSFRLQKQGIAIWYCPQAVMYHKVGASTRGADSALCAYYIARNWLLCSRLQLGRRYPVFLLYYVINRTVCCLLWLLRGKGALVRATWLGVRDFHRGRFGRSAYYG
;
A
#
# COMPACT_ATOMS: atom_id res chain seq x y z
N MET A 1 12.90 1.13 21.51
CA MET A 1 12.06 0.53 20.47
C MET A 1 12.84 0.48 19.15
N LYS A 2 12.73 -0.61 18.38
CA LYS A 2 13.32 -0.78 17.05
C LYS A 2 12.23 -0.66 16.00
N LEU A 3 12.36 0.30 15.08
CA LEU A 3 11.43 0.53 13.97
C LEU A 3 12.09 0.18 12.65
N ALA A 4 11.56 -0.83 11.95
CA ALA A 4 11.98 -1.17 10.61
C ALA A 4 11.13 -0.40 9.58
N VAL A 5 11.76 0.37 8.70
CA VAL A 5 11.09 1.00 7.56
C VAL A 5 11.36 0.13 6.33
N VAL A 6 10.30 -0.38 5.71
CA VAL A 6 10.38 -1.23 4.51
C VAL A 6 9.96 -0.42 3.30
N LEU A 7 10.86 -0.28 2.35
CA LEU A 7 10.65 0.38 1.06
C LEU A 7 10.71 -0.66 -0.05
N VAL A 8 9.66 -0.77 -0.86
CA VAL A 8 9.68 -1.59 -2.07
C VAL A 8 10.09 -0.72 -3.24
N ASN A 9 11.20 -1.10 -3.91
CA ASN A 9 11.67 -0.45 -5.12
C ASN A 9 11.36 -1.29 -6.35
N TYR A 10 10.76 -0.67 -7.37
CA TYR A 10 10.65 -1.20 -8.72
C TYR A 10 10.76 -0.08 -9.75
N ASN A 11 11.95 0.06 -10.37
CA ASN A 11 12.27 1.14 -11.30
C ASN A 11 12.02 2.54 -10.70
N GLY A 12 12.36 2.71 -9.43
CA GLY A 12 12.10 3.93 -8.65
C GLY A 12 13.33 4.81 -8.42
N LYS A 13 14.37 4.73 -9.26
CA LYS A 13 15.66 5.43 -9.10
C LYS A 13 15.52 6.89 -8.69
N LYS A 14 14.58 7.61 -9.30
CA LYS A 14 14.37 9.05 -9.07
C LYS A 14 13.68 9.40 -7.74
N TYR A 15 13.16 8.38 -7.01
CA TYR A 15 12.36 8.61 -5.81
C TYR A 15 13.07 8.13 -4.54
N ASN A 16 13.83 7.02 -4.62
CA ASN A 16 14.39 6.33 -3.48
C ASN A 16 15.18 7.26 -2.54
N GLU A 17 16.05 8.11 -3.11
CA GLU A 17 16.90 8.99 -2.33
C GLU A 17 16.09 9.97 -1.48
N ALA A 18 15.14 10.69 -2.07
CA ALA A 18 14.31 11.65 -1.34
C ALA A 18 13.50 10.98 -0.22
N CYS A 19 12.97 9.77 -0.49
CA CYS A 19 12.25 8.99 0.50
C CYS A 19 13.16 8.57 1.67
N ILE A 20 14.32 7.96 1.38
CA ILE A 20 15.29 7.50 2.40
C ILE A 20 15.76 8.68 3.26
N GLU A 21 16.17 9.79 2.64
CA GLU A 21 16.65 10.96 3.37
C GLU A 21 15.55 11.60 4.23
N SER A 22 14.28 11.60 3.77
CA SER A 22 13.17 12.08 4.59
C SER A 22 12.96 11.21 5.83
N VAL A 23 13.13 9.88 5.71
CA VAL A 23 13.06 8.95 6.86
C VAL A 23 14.22 9.19 7.82
N ARG A 24 15.43 9.39 7.31
CA ARG A 24 16.64 9.64 8.12
C ARG A 24 16.58 10.98 8.88
N ALA A 25 15.95 11.99 8.27
CA ALA A 25 15.73 13.28 8.90
C ALA A 25 14.56 13.30 9.90
N GLY A 26 13.74 12.23 9.91
CA GLY A 26 12.57 12.13 10.78
C GLY A 26 12.95 12.05 12.26
N LYS A 27 12.30 12.89 13.08
CA LYS A 27 12.49 12.89 14.54
C LYS A 27 11.90 11.64 15.16
N THR A 28 12.69 10.95 15.98
CA THR A 28 12.27 9.77 16.73
C THR A 28 13.30 9.37 17.77
N ASP A 29 12.86 8.78 18.89
CA ASP A 29 13.71 8.14 19.89
C ASP A 29 13.90 6.63 19.60
N ALA A 30 13.26 6.10 18.54
CA ALA A 30 13.44 4.72 18.14
C ALA A 30 14.74 4.51 17.36
N GLN A 31 15.33 3.34 17.49
CA GLN A 31 16.36 2.88 16.58
C GLN A 31 15.70 2.53 15.24
N VAL A 32 16.00 3.28 14.18
CA VAL A 32 15.44 3.09 12.84
C VAL A 32 16.43 2.33 11.96
N ARG A 33 15.92 1.33 11.21
CA ARG A 33 16.63 0.67 10.11
C ARG A 33 15.75 0.62 8.89
N ILE A 34 16.30 0.95 7.73
CA ILE A 34 15.60 0.99 6.45
C ILE A 34 15.98 -0.26 5.64
N PHE A 35 14.98 -1.04 5.24
CA PHE A 35 15.12 -2.19 4.35
C PHE A 35 14.55 -1.82 2.99
N VAL A 36 15.41 -1.62 2.00
CA VAL A 36 15.01 -1.38 0.61
C VAL A 36 14.97 -2.71 -0.11
N VAL A 37 13.78 -3.22 -0.40
CA VAL A 37 13.58 -4.45 -1.17
C VAL A 37 13.40 -4.10 -2.64
N ASP A 38 14.42 -4.38 -3.43
CA ASP A 38 14.38 -4.16 -4.88
C ASP A 38 13.74 -5.34 -5.59
N ASN A 39 12.68 -5.07 -6.33
CA ASN A 39 11.84 -6.05 -7.00
C ASN A 39 12.31 -6.30 -8.45
N ALA A 40 13.64 -6.52 -8.63
CA ALA A 40 14.33 -6.72 -9.91
C ALA A 40 14.24 -5.50 -10.86
N SER A 41 14.59 -4.33 -10.36
CA SER A 41 14.64 -3.08 -11.15
C SER A 41 15.68 -3.13 -12.25
N GLN A 42 15.39 -2.44 -13.36
CA GLN A 42 16.26 -2.37 -14.55
C GLN A 42 16.72 -0.94 -14.88
N ASP A 43 16.40 0.03 -14.02
CA ASP A 43 16.71 1.45 -14.19
C ASP A 43 18.04 1.89 -13.55
N GLY A 44 18.81 0.93 -13.01
CA GLY A 44 20.07 1.19 -12.28
C GLY A 44 19.88 1.71 -10.85
N SER A 45 18.67 1.63 -10.30
CA SER A 45 18.38 2.06 -8.92
C SER A 45 19.18 1.29 -7.88
N VAL A 46 19.35 -0.02 -8.05
CA VAL A 46 20.13 -0.87 -7.12
C VAL A 46 21.58 -0.43 -7.01
N GLN A 47 22.21 -0.13 -8.16
CA GLN A 47 23.59 0.35 -8.18
C GLN A 47 23.73 1.64 -7.38
N VAL A 48 22.86 2.64 -7.65
CA VAL A 48 22.87 3.92 -6.94
C VAL A 48 22.64 3.75 -5.44
N LEU A 49 21.70 2.89 -5.05
CA LEU A 49 21.41 2.59 -3.64
C LEU A 49 22.61 1.98 -2.94
N ARG A 50 23.32 1.03 -3.58
CA ARG A 50 24.51 0.39 -3.03
C ARG A 50 25.69 1.34 -2.95
N GLU A 51 25.91 2.17 -3.98
CA GLU A 51 26.98 3.18 -4.00
C GLU A 51 26.80 4.20 -2.88
N ARG A 52 25.55 4.58 -2.59
CA ARG A 52 25.25 5.64 -1.62
C ARG A 52 25.11 5.14 -0.18
N TYR A 53 24.47 3.99 0.01
CA TYR A 53 24.08 3.49 1.33
C TYR A 53 24.70 2.14 1.69
N GLY A 54 25.51 1.52 0.81
CA GLY A 54 26.00 0.15 1.01
C GLY A 54 26.95 -0.04 2.20
N GLU A 55 27.55 1.04 2.69
CA GLU A 55 28.42 1.02 3.89
C GLU A 55 27.66 1.44 5.16
N GLU A 56 26.37 1.79 5.05
CA GLU A 56 25.58 2.29 6.18
C GLU A 56 24.79 1.17 6.86
N GLU A 57 25.06 0.91 8.15
CA GLU A 57 24.33 -0.10 8.93
C GLU A 57 22.82 0.20 9.04
N SER A 58 22.42 1.47 8.88
CA SER A 58 21.04 1.91 8.96
C SER A 58 20.20 1.62 7.71
N VAL A 59 20.82 1.28 6.58
CA VAL A 59 20.13 1.02 5.31
C VAL A 59 20.61 -0.32 4.73
N GLU A 60 19.70 -1.25 4.52
CA GLU A 60 19.97 -2.53 3.89
C GLU A 60 19.26 -2.64 2.54
N VAL A 61 19.98 -2.97 1.48
CA VAL A 61 19.43 -3.17 0.15
C VAL A 61 19.35 -4.66 -0.17
N LYS A 62 18.14 -5.19 -0.28
CA LYS A 62 17.84 -6.57 -0.66
C LYS A 62 17.31 -6.63 -2.09
N GLU A 63 18.09 -7.22 -2.98
CA GLU A 63 17.70 -7.43 -4.37
C GLU A 63 17.00 -8.79 -4.54
N LEU A 64 15.86 -8.78 -5.23
CA LEU A 64 15.14 -9.99 -5.62
C LEU A 64 15.53 -10.38 -7.06
N SER A 65 15.42 -11.68 -7.37
CA SER A 65 15.81 -12.22 -8.68
C SER A 65 14.78 -11.97 -9.79
N ASP A 66 13.55 -11.60 -9.44
CA ASP A 66 12.46 -11.25 -10.38
C ASP A 66 11.46 -10.30 -9.69
N ASN A 67 10.56 -9.70 -10.47
CA ASN A 67 9.44 -8.93 -9.92
C ASN A 67 8.35 -9.89 -9.41
N TYR A 68 8.31 -10.08 -8.10
CA TYR A 68 7.33 -10.93 -7.41
C TYR A 68 6.08 -10.18 -6.95
N GLY A 69 6.00 -8.87 -7.20
CA GLY A 69 4.89 -8.00 -6.83
C GLY A 69 5.05 -7.32 -5.47
N PHE A 70 4.13 -6.42 -5.20
CA PHE A 70 4.18 -5.53 -4.03
C PHE A 70 4.06 -6.29 -2.71
N SER A 71 3.10 -7.24 -2.61
CA SER A 71 2.91 -8.03 -1.38
C SER A 71 4.13 -8.86 -1.02
N HIS A 72 4.69 -9.58 -1.99
CA HIS A 72 5.87 -10.42 -1.75
C HIS A 72 7.09 -9.59 -1.32
N ALA A 73 7.37 -8.49 -2.02
CA ALA A 73 8.50 -7.64 -1.69
C ALA A 73 8.37 -7.04 -0.28
N ASN A 74 7.17 -6.56 0.10
CA ASN A 74 6.91 -6.12 1.48
C ASN A 74 7.09 -7.25 2.50
N ASN A 75 6.63 -8.47 2.18
CA ASN A 75 6.78 -9.62 3.08
C ASN A 75 8.25 -10.02 3.27
N VAL A 76 9.09 -9.86 2.23
CA VAL A 76 10.55 -10.00 2.38
C VAL A 76 11.08 -8.97 3.36
N GLY A 77 10.69 -7.71 3.24
CA GLY A 77 11.08 -6.65 4.17
C GLY A 77 10.60 -6.89 5.60
N ILE A 78 9.36 -7.36 5.78
CA ILE A 78 8.81 -7.75 7.09
C ILE A 78 9.65 -8.87 7.73
N ARG A 79 10.09 -9.85 6.94
CA ARG A 79 10.95 -10.94 7.44
C ARG A 79 12.31 -10.42 7.90
N LEU A 80 12.96 -9.58 7.09
CA LEU A 80 14.22 -8.93 7.45
C LEU A 80 14.08 -8.09 8.72
N ALA A 81 12.96 -7.38 8.87
CA ALA A 81 12.63 -6.64 10.08
C ALA A 81 12.53 -7.55 11.32
N GLY A 82 11.86 -8.70 11.18
CA GLY A 82 11.79 -9.71 12.26
C GLY A 82 13.14 -10.31 12.61
N GLU A 83 14.00 -10.62 11.64
CA GLU A 83 15.37 -11.10 11.84
C GLU A 83 16.24 -10.05 12.55
N TRP A 84 16.02 -8.77 12.29
CA TRP A 84 16.68 -7.67 13.01
C TRP A 84 16.13 -7.47 14.43
N GLY A 85 14.97 -8.05 14.74
CA GLY A 85 14.28 -7.91 16.04
C GLY A 85 13.54 -6.57 16.16
N ALA A 86 12.88 -6.13 15.10
CA ALA A 86 12.04 -4.95 15.11
C ALA A 86 10.82 -5.14 16.02
N ASP A 87 10.41 -4.07 16.70
CA ASP A 87 9.16 -4.03 17.47
C ASP A 87 7.96 -3.66 16.59
N ALA A 88 8.21 -2.88 15.53
CA ALA A 88 7.22 -2.50 14.53
C ALA A 88 7.85 -2.35 13.15
N VAL A 89 7.00 -2.45 12.13
CA VAL A 89 7.34 -2.21 10.71
C VAL A 89 6.53 -1.03 10.18
N LEU A 90 7.19 -0.12 9.48
CA LEU A 90 6.57 0.90 8.64
C LEU A 90 6.73 0.48 7.18
N LEU A 91 5.68 -0.07 6.56
CA LEU A 91 5.66 -0.26 5.12
C LEU A 91 5.41 1.11 4.48
N LEU A 92 6.30 1.54 3.61
CA LEU A 92 6.27 2.88 3.03
C LEU A 92 6.60 2.82 1.53
N ASN A 93 5.79 3.44 0.71
CA ASN A 93 6.10 3.58 -0.72
C ASN A 93 7.31 4.49 -0.93
N ASN A 94 8.17 4.13 -1.87
CA ASN A 94 9.39 4.89 -2.15
C ASN A 94 9.16 6.21 -2.90
N ASP A 95 7.95 6.46 -3.42
CA ASP A 95 7.52 7.72 -4.04
C ASP A 95 6.86 8.68 -3.03
N THR A 96 7.27 8.60 -1.77
CA THR A 96 6.78 9.42 -0.67
C THR A 96 7.91 10.17 0.02
N GLU A 97 7.56 11.23 0.73
CA GLU A 97 8.42 11.95 1.67
C GLU A 97 7.67 12.10 2.98
N ILE A 98 8.30 11.77 4.11
CA ILE A 98 7.68 11.92 5.43
C ILE A 98 7.92 13.30 6.01
N GLY A 99 6.97 13.78 6.83
CA GLY A 99 7.15 14.99 7.64
C GLY A 99 8.12 14.74 8.79
N GLU A 100 8.77 15.79 9.25
CA GLU A 100 9.85 15.74 10.26
C GLU A 100 9.43 15.01 11.56
N THR A 101 8.20 15.15 12.01
CA THR A 101 7.68 14.55 13.25
C THR A 101 6.90 13.27 13.03
N MET A 102 6.74 12.79 11.78
CA MET A 102 5.86 11.68 11.45
C MET A 102 6.19 10.40 12.23
N LEU A 103 7.46 10.03 12.35
CA LEU A 103 7.86 8.81 13.05
C LEU A 103 7.50 8.89 14.53
N GLN A 104 7.80 10.02 15.17
CA GLN A 104 7.47 10.28 16.57
C GLN A 104 5.95 10.21 16.82
N GLU A 105 5.15 10.81 15.93
CA GLU A 105 3.68 10.82 16.05
C GLU A 105 3.06 9.43 15.83
N LEU A 106 3.59 8.64 14.89
CA LEU A 106 3.15 7.24 14.70
C LEU A 106 3.42 6.40 15.94
N LEU A 107 4.60 6.55 16.54
CA LEU A 107 4.97 5.82 17.77
C LEU A 107 4.07 6.23 18.94
N ALA A 108 3.89 7.53 19.15
CA ALA A 108 3.01 8.04 20.20
C ALA A 108 1.55 7.59 20.02
N CYS A 109 1.07 7.52 18.78
CA CYS A 109 -0.26 7.00 18.46
C CYS A 109 -0.35 5.49 18.74
N ALA A 110 0.69 4.73 18.41
CA ALA A 110 0.73 3.29 18.69
C ALA A 110 0.74 3.00 20.19
N ASP A 111 1.42 3.81 20.99
CA ASP A 111 1.41 3.71 22.47
C ASP A 111 0.02 3.98 23.06
N ARG A 112 -0.74 4.92 22.48
CA ARG A 112 -2.14 5.18 22.88
C ARG A 112 -3.10 4.07 22.44
N HIS A 113 -2.77 3.34 21.37
CA HIS A 113 -3.62 2.30 20.77
C HIS A 113 -2.87 0.97 20.58
N PRO A 114 -2.44 0.32 21.67
CA PRO A 114 -1.63 -0.88 21.59
C PRO A 114 -2.35 -2.00 20.83
N GLY A 115 -1.58 -2.75 20.03
CA GLY A 115 -2.12 -3.84 19.22
C GLY A 115 -2.95 -3.42 18.03
N SER A 116 -2.81 -2.16 17.58
CA SER A 116 -3.51 -1.61 16.41
C SER A 116 -2.54 -1.25 15.29
N MET A 117 -3.02 -1.26 14.05
CA MET A 117 -2.31 -0.67 12.92
C MET A 117 -2.56 0.84 12.87
N ILE A 118 -1.54 1.64 12.57
CA ILE A 118 -1.65 3.11 12.50
C ILE A 118 -1.41 3.57 11.06
N VAL A 119 -2.17 4.58 10.62
CA VAL A 119 -2.00 5.22 9.31
C VAL A 119 -1.93 6.74 9.44
N PRO A 120 -1.07 7.41 8.65
CA PRO A 120 -0.87 8.85 8.71
C PRO A 120 -1.93 9.63 7.92
N LYS A 121 -1.89 10.98 8.05
CA LYS A 121 -2.46 11.90 7.08
C LYS A 121 -1.51 12.02 5.89
N ILE A 122 -2.06 11.83 4.69
CA ILE A 122 -1.29 11.84 3.45
C ILE A 122 -1.76 12.98 2.57
N TYR A 123 -0.83 13.84 2.15
CA TYR A 123 -1.07 14.91 1.19
C TYR A 123 -0.49 14.57 -0.18
N TYR A 124 -0.94 15.28 -1.20
CA TYR A 124 -0.24 15.29 -2.48
C TYR A 124 1.11 15.99 -2.33
N SER A 125 2.14 15.45 -2.97
CA SER A 125 3.50 16.04 -2.91
C SER A 125 3.61 17.38 -3.65
N ASP A 126 2.84 17.55 -4.72
CA ASP A 126 2.76 18.77 -5.54
C ASP A 126 1.78 19.82 -5.01
N ASP A 127 0.87 19.43 -4.11
CA ASP A 127 -0.07 20.31 -3.41
C ASP A 127 -0.20 19.92 -1.93
N ARG A 128 0.70 20.45 -1.09
CA ARG A 128 0.80 20.08 0.34
C ARG A 128 -0.36 20.58 1.22
N LEU A 129 -1.34 21.26 0.66
CA LEU A 129 -2.59 21.63 1.31
C LEU A 129 -3.75 20.72 0.91
N ARG A 130 -3.57 19.89 -0.11
CA ARG A 130 -4.59 18.97 -0.62
C ARG A 130 -4.39 17.58 -0.05
N ILE A 131 -5.43 17.05 0.56
CA ILE A 131 -5.42 15.73 1.17
C ILE A 131 -5.56 14.66 0.08
N TRP A 132 -4.63 13.68 0.11
CA TRP A 132 -4.79 12.44 -0.65
C TRP A 132 -5.50 11.37 0.17
N SER A 133 -5.19 11.25 1.48
CA SER A 133 -5.87 10.32 2.38
C SER A 133 -5.81 10.79 3.83
N ALA A 134 -6.97 10.87 4.47
CA ALA A 134 -7.13 11.01 5.91
C ALA A 134 -7.76 9.73 6.49
N GLY A 135 -7.15 8.56 6.20
CA GLY A 135 -7.73 7.26 6.46
C GLY A 135 -8.70 6.82 5.37
N GLY A 136 -9.46 5.76 5.61
CA GLY A 136 -10.35 5.23 4.58
C GLY A 136 -11.60 4.56 5.12
N ARG A 137 -12.58 4.43 4.26
CA ARG A 137 -13.86 3.75 4.50
C ARG A 137 -14.07 2.61 3.53
N VAL A 138 -14.83 1.63 3.95
CA VAL A 138 -15.19 0.47 3.15
C VAL A 138 -16.71 0.37 3.07
N SER A 139 -17.25 0.08 1.89
CA SER A 139 -18.64 -0.33 1.77
C SER A 139 -18.79 -1.77 2.26
N PRO A 140 -19.51 -2.03 3.36
CA PRO A 140 -19.63 -3.38 3.90
C PRO A 140 -20.44 -4.31 2.98
N VAL A 141 -21.18 -3.77 2.01
CA VAL A 141 -22.02 -4.54 1.09
C VAL A 141 -21.23 -4.96 -0.14
N VAL A 142 -20.48 -4.04 -0.73
CA VAL A 142 -19.79 -4.27 -2.02
C VAL A 142 -18.27 -4.28 -1.92
N GLY A 143 -17.72 -4.15 -0.71
CA GLY A 143 -16.27 -4.19 -0.48
C GLY A 143 -15.49 -3.06 -1.19
N LYS A 144 -16.16 -2.00 -1.63
CA LYS A 144 -15.52 -0.86 -2.27
C LYS A 144 -14.88 0.02 -1.20
N VAL A 145 -13.59 0.27 -1.34
CA VAL A 145 -12.85 1.22 -0.49
C VAL A 145 -12.87 2.62 -1.09
N ALA A 146 -12.72 3.61 -0.22
CA ALA A 146 -12.54 5.00 -0.61
C ALA A 146 -11.71 5.72 0.45
N HIS A 147 -10.80 6.59 0.01
CA HIS A 147 -10.10 7.50 0.90
C HIS A 147 -11.07 8.54 1.48
N ILE A 148 -10.83 8.92 2.72
CA ILE A 148 -11.50 10.04 3.37
C ILE A 148 -10.68 11.29 3.04
N GLY A 149 -11.33 12.40 2.72
CA GLY A 149 -10.69 13.67 2.41
C GLY A 149 -10.00 13.74 1.03
N LEU A 150 -10.19 12.72 0.15
CA LEU A 150 -9.55 12.70 -1.17
C LEU A 150 -9.89 13.95 -1.99
N ASP A 151 -8.86 14.63 -2.48
CA ASP A 151 -8.92 15.88 -3.26
C ASP A 151 -9.47 17.10 -2.50
N GLU A 152 -9.72 16.98 -1.19
CA GLU A 152 -10.15 18.11 -0.36
C GLU A 152 -8.95 18.98 0.08
N GLU A 153 -9.17 20.28 0.16
CA GLU A 153 -8.24 21.21 0.84
C GLU A 153 -8.31 20.98 2.35
N ASP A 154 -7.16 20.86 3.01
CA ASP A 154 -7.10 20.72 4.46
C ASP A 154 -7.37 22.07 5.15
N ARG A 155 -8.41 22.10 5.95
CA ARG A 155 -8.86 23.23 6.79
C ARG A 155 -8.98 22.83 8.25
N GLY A 156 -8.34 21.72 8.64
CA GLY A 156 -8.44 21.15 9.98
C GLY A 156 -9.63 20.20 10.18
N GLN A 157 -10.41 19.89 9.13
CA GLN A 157 -11.60 19.04 9.22
C GLN A 157 -11.27 17.56 9.53
N TYR A 158 -9.98 17.19 9.44
CA TYR A 158 -9.51 15.83 9.71
C TYR A 158 -8.34 15.82 10.72
N ASP A 159 -8.35 16.69 11.71
CA ASP A 159 -7.29 16.81 12.73
C ASP A 159 -7.55 15.96 13.98
N GLU A 160 -8.66 15.23 14.00
CA GLU A 160 -8.99 14.31 15.10
C GLU A 160 -8.52 12.89 14.82
N GLU A 161 -7.85 12.29 15.82
CA GLU A 161 -7.48 10.88 15.82
C GLU A 161 -8.73 10.00 15.89
N ARG A 162 -8.85 9.01 15.00
CA ARG A 162 -10.06 8.18 14.92
C ARG A 162 -9.78 6.79 14.37
N ARG A 163 -10.69 5.88 14.64
CA ARG A 163 -10.72 4.58 13.95
C ARG A 163 -11.06 4.77 12.48
N THR A 164 -10.38 4.00 11.65
CA THR A 164 -10.63 3.92 10.21
C THR A 164 -10.84 2.46 9.79
N PHE A 165 -11.46 2.22 8.64
CA PHE A 165 -11.73 0.86 8.15
C PHE A 165 -10.75 0.39 7.10
N PHE A 166 -10.15 1.31 6.38
CA PHE A 166 -9.25 1.02 5.29
C PHE A 166 -7.96 1.82 5.47
N ALA A 167 -6.86 1.12 5.29
CA ALA A 167 -5.53 1.66 5.24
C ALA A 167 -4.94 1.42 3.86
N THR A 168 -4.44 2.48 3.22
CA THR A 168 -3.76 2.34 1.93
C THR A 168 -2.37 1.77 2.10
N GLY A 169 -1.97 0.87 1.19
CA GLY A 169 -0.63 0.29 1.15
C GLY A 169 0.52 1.30 0.97
N CYS A 170 0.17 2.57 0.72
CA CYS A 170 1.15 3.64 0.60
C CYS A 170 1.96 3.84 1.89
N CYS A 171 1.30 3.72 3.07
CA CYS A 171 1.96 3.81 4.37
C CYS A 171 1.18 3.06 5.45
N LEU A 172 1.81 2.04 6.05
CA LEU A 172 1.23 1.20 7.09
C LEU A 172 2.23 1.05 8.24
N PHE A 173 1.94 1.61 9.41
CA PHE A 173 2.68 1.32 10.62
C PHE A 173 2.04 0.12 11.33
N ILE A 174 2.77 -0.98 11.44
CA ILE A 174 2.26 -2.27 11.92
C ILE A 174 3.16 -2.80 13.04
N PRO A 175 2.70 -2.83 14.30
CA PRO A 175 3.40 -3.53 15.38
C PRO A 175 3.63 -4.99 15.02
N MET A 176 4.79 -5.57 15.38
CA MET A 176 5.11 -6.96 15.07
C MET A 176 4.08 -7.94 15.65
N GLN A 177 3.53 -7.66 16.83
CA GLN A 177 2.44 -8.46 17.41
C GLN A 177 1.18 -8.52 16.53
N VAL A 178 0.89 -7.45 15.76
CA VAL A 178 -0.21 -7.45 14.79
C VAL A 178 0.10 -8.38 13.62
N ILE A 179 1.35 -8.37 13.15
CA ILE A 179 1.82 -9.27 12.09
C ILE A 179 1.78 -10.73 12.57
N GLU A 180 2.20 -11.01 13.80
CA GLU A 180 2.13 -12.34 14.40
C GLU A 180 0.69 -12.85 14.48
N GLN A 181 -0.25 -11.99 14.85
CA GLN A 181 -1.66 -12.34 14.95
C GLN A 181 -2.35 -12.44 13.60
N ALA A 182 -2.19 -11.45 12.72
CA ALA A 182 -2.93 -11.36 11.47
C ALA A 182 -2.23 -12.01 10.28
N GLY A 183 -0.93 -12.29 10.39
CA GLY A 183 -0.08 -12.70 9.27
C GLY A 183 0.36 -11.53 8.42
N VAL A 184 1.16 -11.82 7.40
CA VAL A 184 1.70 -10.88 6.41
C VAL A 184 0.72 -10.61 5.28
N LEU A 185 1.08 -9.77 4.30
CA LEU A 185 0.25 -9.51 3.11
C LEU A 185 0.04 -10.79 2.28
N ASP A 186 -1.14 -10.92 1.68
CA ASP A 186 -1.48 -12.09 0.84
C ASP A 186 -0.82 -11.96 -0.55
N GLU A 187 0.16 -12.81 -0.84
CA GLU A 187 0.96 -12.75 -2.08
C GLU A 187 0.18 -13.14 -3.35
N ARG A 188 -1.06 -13.64 -3.23
CA ARG A 188 -1.96 -13.79 -4.38
C ARG A 188 -2.29 -12.45 -5.03
N PHE A 189 -2.19 -11.35 -4.25
CA PHE A 189 -2.29 -9.98 -4.74
C PHE A 189 -0.91 -9.48 -5.16
N PHE A 190 -0.62 -9.57 -6.45
CA PHE A 190 0.64 -9.08 -7.01
C PHE A 190 0.74 -7.55 -6.89
N LEU A 191 -0.36 -6.85 -7.16
CA LEU A 191 -0.50 -5.40 -7.12
C LEU A 191 -1.99 -5.06 -7.00
N TYR A 192 -2.34 -4.12 -6.14
CA TYR A 192 -3.69 -3.67 -5.78
C TYR A 192 -4.54 -4.70 -5.03
N TYR A 193 -5.31 -4.21 -4.06
CA TYR A 193 -6.21 -4.93 -3.15
C TYR A 193 -5.51 -5.73 -2.04
N GLU A 194 -4.19 -5.79 -1.98
CA GLU A 194 -3.47 -6.37 -0.84
C GLU A 194 -3.76 -5.60 0.46
N ASP A 195 -3.75 -4.29 0.39
CA ASP A 195 -4.07 -3.37 1.47
C ASP A 195 -5.54 -3.46 1.90
N THR A 196 -6.42 -3.57 0.94
CA THR A 196 -7.86 -3.75 1.14
C THR A 196 -8.14 -5.10 1.81
N GLU A 197 -7.55 -6.19 1.31
CA GLU A 197 -7.65 -7.53 1.92
C GLU A 197 -7.13 -7.51 3.35
N TYR A 198 -5.93 -6.92 3.56
CA TYR A 198 -5.32 -6.85 4.88
C TYR A 198 -6.18 -6.06 5.86
N SER A 199 -6.71 -4.91 5.44
CA SER A 199 -7.63 -4.11 6.24
C SER A 199 -8.87 -4.90 6.66
N PHE A 200 -9.50 -5.65 5.77
CA PHE A 200 -10.64 -6.52 6.10
C PHE A 200 -10.25 -7.63 7.07
N ARG A 201 -9.08 -8.24 6.89
CA ARG A 201 -8.58 -9.34 7.72
C ARG A 201 -8.33 -8.86 9.15
N LEU A 202 -7.71 -7.70 9.32
CA LEU A 202 -7.53 -7.06 10.64
C LEU A 202 -8.88 -6.83 11.32
N GLN A 203 -9.85 -6.23 10.63
CA GLN A 203 -11.18 -5.97 11.19
C GLN A 203 -11.89 -7.26 11.64
N LYS A 204 -11.79 -8.34 10.87
CA LYS A 204 -12.37 -9.65 11.24
C LYS A 204 -11.74 -10.27 12.48
N GLN A 205 -10.48 -9.95 12.73
CA GLN A 205 -9.76 -10.42 13.92
C GLN A 205 -9.88 -9.46 15.11
N GLY A 206 -10.70 -8.41 14.98
CA GLY A 206 -10.90 -7.42 16.04
C GLY A 206 -9.73 -6.44 16.21
N ILE A 207 -8.76 -6.44 15.28
CA ILE A 207 -7.61 -5.52 15.28
C ILE A 207 -8.07 -4.19 14.70
N ALA A 208 -7.89 -3.12 15.47
CA ALA A 208 -8.27 -1.78 15.05
C ALA A 208 -7.23 -1.18 14.09
N ILE A 209 -7.70 -0.28 13.24
CA ILE A 209 -6.86 0.60 12.42
C ILE A 209 -7.13 2.03 12.90
N TRP A 210 -6.09 2.76 13.27
CA TRP A 210 -6.20 4.13 13.73
C TRP A 210 -5.56 5.10 12.76
N TYR A 211 -6.27 6.17 12.48
CA TYR A 211 -5.78 7.32 11.73
C TYR A 211 -5.16 8.31 12.71
N CYS A 212 -3.89 8.66 12.46
CA CYS A 212 -3.11 9.62 13.23
C CYS A 212 -2.90 10.89 12.39
N PRO A 213 -3.66 11.96 12.62
CA PRO A 213 -3.58 13.19 11.82
C PRO A 213 -2.28 13.97 11.98
N GLN A 214 -1.59 13.83 13.12
CA GLN A 214 -0.31 14.49 13.40
C GLN A 214 0.85 13.83 12.65
N ALA A 215 0.73 12.55 12.32
CA ALA A 215 1.68 11.88 11.45
C ALA A 215 1.41 12.26 10.00
N VAL A 216 2.27 13.06 9.40
CA VAL A 216 2.07 13.67 8.08
C VAL A 216 3.10 13.15 7.08
N MET A 217 2.65 12.84 5.87
CA MET A 217 3.52 12.52 4.74
C MET A 217 2.98 13.06 3.42
N TYR A 218 3.84 13.06 2.40
CA TYR A 218 3.57 13.58 1.06
C TYR A 218 3.79 12.49 0.02
N HIS A 219 2.84 12.29 -0.89
CA HIS A 219 2.84 11.22 -1.89
C HIS A 219 2.87 11.78 -3.31
N LYS A 220 3.81 11.31 -4.13
CA LYS A 220 3.94 11.64 -5.56
C LYS A 220 3.02 10.74 -6.39
N VAL A 221 1.70 10.97 -6.28
CA VAL A 221 0.65 10.11 -6.86
C VAL A 221 0.87 9.88 -8.36
N GLY A 222 0.72 8.61 -8.78
CA GLY A 222 0.82 8.22 -10.20
C GLY A 222 2.24 7.96 -10.71
N ALA A 223 3.24 8.03 -9.84
CA ALA A 223 4.64 7.82 -10.18
C ALA A 223 4.94 6.39 -10.67
N SER A 224 4.34 5.39 -10.03
CA SER A 224 4.69 3.98 -10.22
C SER A 224 3.79 3.21 -11.21
N THR A 225 2.60 3.73 -11.59
CA THR A 225 1.57 2.93 -12.26
C THR A 225 1.19 3.37 -13.67
N ARG A 226 1.95 4.27 -14.32
CA ARG A 226 1.64 4.83 -15.66
C ARG A 226 0.21 5.42 -15.76
N GLY A 227 -0.37 5.82 -14.62
CA GLY A 227 -1.73 6.36 -14.52
C GLY A 227 -2.80 5.30 -14.27
N ALA A 228 -3.90 5.70 -13.61
CA ALA A 228 -5.04 4.84 -13.26
C ALA A 228 -5.72 4.15 -14.47
N ASP A 229 -5.52 4.67 -15.68
CA ASP A 229 -6.09 4.19 -16.95
C ASP A 229 -5.14 3.24 -17.72
N SER A 230 -4.25 2.51 -17.05
CA SER A 230 -3.39 1.51 -17.72
C SER A 230 -4.07 0.14 -17.82
N ALA A 231 -3.71 -0.65 -18.83
CA ALA A 231 -4.21 -2.02 -19.00
C ALA A 231 -3.77 -2.92 -17.82
N LEU A 232 -2.58 -2.67 -17.26
CA LEU A 232 -2.09 -3.32 -16.05
C LEU A 232 -3.04 -3.09 -14.86
N CYS A 233 -3.39 -1.82 -14.59
CA CYS A 233 -4.34 -1.47 -13.53
C CYS A 233 -5.71 -2.13 -13.77
N ALA A 234 -6.25 -2.04 -14.99
CA ALA A 234 -7.55 -2.61 -15.33
C ALA A 234 -7.60 -4.13 -15.09
N TYR A 235 -6.51 -4.84 -15.43
CA TYR A 235 -6.38 -6.29 -15.20
C TYR A 235 -6.37 -6.63 -13.71
N TYR A 236 -5.41 -6.05 -12.95
CA TYR A 236 -5.25 -6.42 -11.54
C TYR A 236 -6.45 -5.97 -10.69
N ILE A 237 -7.00 -4.79 -10.93
CA ILE A 237 -8.20 -4.32 -10.24
C ILE A 237 -9.38 -5.26 -10.51
N ALA A 238 -9.61 -5.67 -11.78
CA ALA A 238 -10.71 -6.57 -12.10
C ALA A 238 -10.57 -7.93 -11.41
N ARG A 239 -9.38 -8.54 -11.47
CA ARG A 239 -9.11 -9.84 -10.87
C ARG A 239 -9.15 -9.79 -9.34
N ASN A 240 -8.44 -8.84 -8.77
CA ASN A 240 -8.19 -8.77 -7.34
C ASN A 240 -9.39 -8.29 -6.55
N TRP A 241 -10.27 -7.46 -7.15
CA TRP A 241 -11.54 -7.10 -6.51
C TRP A 241 -12.44 -8.33 -6.33
N LEU A 242 -12.51 -9.20 -7.33
CA LEU A 242 -13.22 -10.49 -7.21
C LEU A 242 -12.61 -11.37 -6.12
N LEU A 243 -11.27 -11.50 -6.09
CA LEU A 243 -10.57 -12.31 -5.10
C LEU A 243 -10.79 -11.77 -3.68
N CYS A 244 -10.53 -10.49 -3.45
CA CYS A 244 -10.70 -9.85 -2.15
C CYS A 244 -12.15 -10.00 -1.65
N SER A 245 -13.14 -9.71 -2.50
CA SER A 245 -14.54 -9.82 -2.13
C SER A 245 -14.97 -11.26 -1.84
N ARG A 246 -14.47 -12.25 -2.60
CA ARG A 246 -14.71 -13.68 -2.34
C ARG A 246 -14.18 -14.11 -0.97
N LEU A 247 -13.00 -13.61 -0.57
CA LEU A 247 -12.37 -13.92 0.71
C LEU A 247 -13.07 -13.21 1.87
N GLN A 248 -13.57 -11.98 1.63
CA GLN A 248 -13.89 -11.07 2.71
C GLN A 248 -15.40 -10.89 2.95
N LEU A 249 -16.26 -11.01 1.94
CA LEU A 249 -17.68 -10.65 2.07
C LEU A 249 -18.60 -11.79 2.52
N GLY A 250 -18.14 -13.05 2.51
CA GLY A 250 -18.94 -14.19 2.96
C GLY A 250 -20.34 -14.25 2.31
N ARG A 251 -21.40 -14.22 3.11
CA ARG A 251 -22.80 -14.28 2.61
C ARG A 251 -23.20 -13.09 1.74
N ARG A 252 -22.46 -11.98 1.75
CA ARG A 252 -22.72 -10.79 0.91
C ARG A 252 -22.10 -10.90 -0.48
N TYR A 253 -21.25 -11.91 -0.73
CA TYR A 253 -20.57 -12.10 -2.01
C TYR A 253 -21.51 -12.15 -3.23
N PRO A 254 -22.71 -12.79 -3.21
CA PRO A 254 -23.63 -12.75 -4.34
C PRO A 254 -24.14 -11.34 -4.68
N VAL A 255 -24.40 -10.50 -3.65
CA VAL A 255 -24.82 -9.11 -3.84
C VAL A 255 -23.68 -8.30 -4.46
N PHE A 256 -22.47 -8.52 -4.00
CA PHE A 256 -21.26 -7.94 -4.61
C PHE A 256 -21.13 -8.34 -6.08
N LEU A 257 -21.32 -9.62 -6.43
CA LEU A 257 -21.19 -10.09 -7.82
C LEU A 257 -22.16 -9.35 -8.76
N LEU A 258 -23.40 -9.15 -8.35
CA LEU A 258 -24.37 -8.38 -9.13
C LEU A 258 -23.88 -6.94 -9.35
N TYR A 259 -23.45 -6.28 -8.28
CA TYR A 259 -22.85 -4.94 -8.36
C TYR A 259 -21.61 -4.93 -9.27
N TYR A 260 -20.71 -5.89 -9.11
CA TYR A 260 -19.47 -6.01 -9.89
C TYR A 260 -19.76 -6.12 -11.39
N VAL A 261 -20.67 -7.02 -11.77
CA VAL A 261 -21.07 -7.21 -13.19
C VAL A 261 -21.62 -5.92 -13.78
N ILE A 262 -22.57 -5.26 -13.09
CA ILE A 262 -23.14 -3.99 -13.55
C ILE A 262 -22.03 -2.93 -13.68
N ASN A 263 -21.22 -2.76 -12.64
CA ASN A 263 -20.14 -1.77 -12.62
C ASN A 263 -19.13 -2.01 -13.75
N ARG A 264 -18.64 -3.25 -13.93
CA ARG A 264 -17.67 -3.56 -14.99
C ARG A 264 -18.26 -3.43 -16.38
N THR A 265 -19.52 -3.81 -16.57
CA THR A 265 -20.21 -3.62 -17.86
C THR A 265 -20.29 -2.15 -18.23
N VAL A 266 -20.72 -1.29 -17.30
CA VAL A 266 -20.79 0.17 -17.54
C VAL A 266 -19.40 0.74 -17.85
N CYS A 267 -18.36 0.38 -17.06
CA CYS A 267 -17.01 0.82 -17.32
C CYS A 267 -16.50 0.37 -18.69
N CYS A 268 -16.73 -0.89 -19.06
CA CYS A 268 -16.30 -1.43 -20.36
C CYS A 268 -17.01 -0.72 -21.52
N LEU A 269 -18.31 -0.45 -21.42
CA LEU A 269 -19.05 0.30 -22.45
C LEU A 269 -18.49 1.73 -22.61
N LEU A 270 -18.24 2.44 -21.50
CA LEU A 270 -17.66 3.78 -21.54
C LEU A 270 -16.24 3.77 -22.14
N TRP A 271 -15.43 2.74 -21.85
CA TRP A 271 -14.11 2.59 -22.44
C TRP A 271 -14.17 2.28 -23.93
N LEU A 272 -15.11 1.45 -24.39
CA LEU A 272 -15.33 1.19 -25.83
C LEU A 272 -15.73 2.47 -26.57
N LEU A 273 -16.65 3.27 -26.02
CA LEU A 273 -17.05 4.54 -26.59
C LEU A 273 -15.89 5.56 -26.69
N ARG A 274 -14.87 5.41 -25.83
CA ARG A 274 -13.66 6.25 -25.81
C ARG A 274 -12.48 5.63 -26.59
N GLY A 275 -12.69 4.54 -27.33
CA GLY A 275 -11.64 3.85 -28.07
C GLY A 275 -10.59 3.11 -27.22
N LYS A 276 -10.86 2.92 -25.91
CA LYS A 276 -9.94 2.28 -24.98
C LYS A 276 -10.15 0.74 -24.91
N GLY A 277 -10.22 0.05 -26.04
CA GLY A 277 -10.46 -1.39 -26.13
C GLY A 277 -9.42 -2.25 -25.37
N ALA A 278 -8.19 -1.77 -25.20
CA ALA A 278 -7.16 -2.44 -24.42
C ALA A 278 -7.55 -2.63 -22.94
N LEU A 279 -8.24 -1.65 -22.33
CA LEU A 279 -8.73 -1.75 -20.94
C LEU A 279 -9.83 -2.79 -20.80
N VAL A 280 -10.71 -2.88 -21.80
CA VAL A 280 -11.78 -3.90 -21.83
C VAL A 280 -11.18 -5.30 -21.91
N ARG A 281 -10.20 -5.50 -22.83
CA ARG A 281 -9.48 -6.77 -22.95
C ARG A 281 -8.77 -7.14 -21.64
N ALA A 282 -8.10 -6.18 -21.01
CA ALA A 282 -7.39 -6.40 -19.74
C ALA A 282 -8.36 -6.79 -18.62
N THR A 283 -9.49 -6.11 -18.49
CA THR A 283 -10.56 -6.46 -17.54
C THR A 283 -11.06 -7.88 -17.76
N TRP A 284 -11.36 -8.25 -19.01
CA TRP A 284 -11.81 -9.62 -19.34
C TRP A 284 -10.78 -10.68 -18.98
N LEU A 285 -9.49 -10.43 -19.28
CA LEU A 285 -8.38 -11.31 -18.89
C LEU A 285 -8.28 -11.46 -17.37
N GLY A 286 -8.43 -10.38 -16.62
CA GLY A 286 -8.45 -10.43 -15.15
C GLY A 286 -9.59 -11.26 -14.59
N VAL A 287 -10.81 -11.06 -15.08
CA VAL A 287 -11.98 -11.87 -14.70
C VAL A 287 -11.78 -13.34 -15.04
N ARG A 288 -11.28 -13.63 -16.27
CA ARG A 288 -10.99 -15.00 -16.70
C ARG A 288 -9.97 -15.70 -15.80
N ASP A 289 -8.88 -15.00 -15.44
CA ASP A 289 -7.82 -15.58 -14.63
C ASP A 289 -8.28 -15.78 -13.16
N PHE A 290 -9.17 -14.92 -12.63
CA PHE A 290 -9.85 -15.19 -11.37
C PHE A 290 -10.63 -16.52 -11.40
N HIS A 291 -11.44 -16.74 -12.42
CA HIS A 291 -12.22 -18.00 -12.55
C HIS A 291 -11.35 -19.23 -12.78
N ARG A 292 -10.14 -19.05 -13.32
CA ARG A 292 -9.15 -20.12 -13.50
C ARG A 292 -8.24 -20.33 -12.29
N GLY A 293 -8.43 -19.59 -11.21
CA GLY A 293 -7.57 -19.64 -10.01
C GLY A 293 -6.13 -19.18 -10.25
N ARG A 294 -5.89 -18.34 -11.26
CA ARG A 294 -4.56 -17.83 -11.58
C ARG A 294 -4.34 -16.51 -10.87
N PHE A 295 -3.55 -16.53 -9.83
CA PHE A 295 -3.20 -15.38 -8.98
C PHE A 295 -1.70 -15.06 -9.07
N GLY A 296 -1.25 -14.03 -8.34
CA GLY A 296 0.12 -13.54 -8.41
C GLY A 296 0.39 -12.77 -9.71
N ARG A 297 1.61 -12.88 -10.23
CA ARG A 297 2.04 -12.18 -11.46
C ARG A 297 1.23 -12.62 -12.68
N SER A 298 0.79 -11.66 -13.47
CA SER A 298 0.08 -11.92 -14.72
C SER A 298 1.03 -12.38 -15.84
N ALA A 299 0.59 -13.31 -16.67
CA ALA A 299 1.30 -13.67 -17.88
C ALA A 299 1.22 -12.59 -19.00
N TYR A 300 0.38 -11.54 -18.81
CA TYR A 300 0.12 -10.50 -19.81
C TYR A 300 0.62 -9.12 -19.39
N TYR A 301 0.65 -8.88 -18.08
CA TYR A 301 0.96 -7.60 -17.46
C TYR A 301 1.82 -7.83 -16.22
N GLY A 302 3.10 -7.52 -16.30
CA GLY A 302 4.04 -7.71 -15.20
C GLY A 302 5.26 -6.82 -15.32
#